data_c6e6432c97e80f4a9e376258e3e26075
#
_entry.id   c6e6432c97e80f4a9e376258e3e26075
#
_cell.length_a   1.000
_cell.length_b   1.000
_cell.length_c   1.000
_cell.angle_alpha   90.00
_cell.angle_beta   90.00
_cell.angle_gamma   90.00
#
_symmetry.space_group_name_H-M   'P 1'
#
loop_
_entity.id
_entity.type
_entity.pdbx_description
1 polymer ?
#
loop_
_entity_poly.entity_id
_entity_poly.type
_entity_poly.pdbx_seq_one_letter_code
_entity_poly.pdbx_strand_id
1 'polypeptide(L)'
;MKRVIRLRHVGIAIALLALVVPGVAMGGQTKGTIKIATQSPLSGEQSAVGEGIKLGAQLAIEQLKGPIEKAGFKVELVPFDDQAKPDVGVANARNMITDKDIMAVVGHYNSGVAIPSSEVYKEAMLVEISPANTNPVVTDRNLPNVNRVCGRDDVQGAVGAEFAKGLKIKTAYVIHDKTTYGQSVAEFFRDNAKKAGIEVIGFEGTEEKSNFDPILTPIKAKNPDLIYFGGIYSQGAPLFKQAREKGIKSKFLGPDGLDSPDLVKIGGQTVVGMYYTTAAGPVAFYPKAKEFVKMYKEKFKKDPQPYSAESYDSTAIALKAIESAIKAAGGKMPTREAVAKEVPRVKYAGITGEIEFDGKGDRKKAGYFILQVVSEDPAKWDDNKLLERKEIAPPPLKK
;
A
#
# COMPACT_ATOMS: atom_id res chain seq x y z
N MET A 1 -99.49 -34.03 19.51
CA MET A 1 -99.20 -32.89 18.63
C MET A 1 -98.26 -31.93 19.37
N LYS A 2 -97.02 -31.96 19.13
CA LYS A 2 -96.00 -31.15 19.82
C LYS A 2 -95.45 -30.12 18.80
N ARG A 3 -95.64 -28.84 19.02
CA ARG A 3 -95.08 -27.74 18.27
C ARG A 3 -93.61 -27.48 18.74
N VAL A 4 -92.70 -27.53 17.84
CA VAL A 4 -91.29 -27.17 18.04
C VAL A 4 -91.07 -25.71 17.65
N ILE A 5 -90.66 -24.88 18.65
CA ILE A 5 -90.31 -23.48 18.43
C ILE A 5 -88.81 -23.44 18.01
N ARG A 6 -88.46 -22.90 16.84
CA ARG A 6 -87.10 -22.64 16.44
C ARG A 6 -86.66 -21.22 16.84
N LEU A 7 -85.71 -21.13 17.76
CA LEU A 7 -84.99 -19.87 18.03
C LEU A 7 -84.02 -19.57 16.92
N ARG A 8 -84.13 -18.38 16.30
CA ARG A 8 -83.14 -17.81 15.40
C ARG A 8 -82.09 -17.07 16.19
N HIS A 9 -80.82 -17.51 16.08
CA HIS A 9 -79.69 -16.76 16.59
C HIS A 9 -79.29 -15.72 15.55
N VAL A 10 -79.32 -14.43 15.96
CA VAL A 10 -78.75 -13.33 15.19
C VAL A 10 -77.32 -13.18 15.65
N GLY A 11 -76.36 -13.58 14.78
CA GLY A 11 -74.94 -13.36 15.01
C GLY A 11 -74.55 -11.95 14.57
N ILE A 12 -74.10 -11.13 15.49
CA ILE A 12 -73.49 -9.83 15.21
C ILE A 12 -72.04 -10.10 14.84
N ALA A 13 -71.68 -9.92 13.54
CA ALA A 13 -70.31 -9.92 13.05
C ALA A 13 -69.65 -8.56 13.30
N ILE A 14 -68.75 -8.47 14.27
CA ILE A 14 -67.90 -7.32 14.47
C ILE A 14 -66.76 -7.41 13.43
N ALA A 15 -66.82 -6.57 12.39
CA ALA A 15 -65.71 -6.42 11.45
C ALA A 15 -64.61 -5.57 12.08
N LEU A 16 -63.49 -6.22 12.51
CA LEU A 16 -62.26 -5.51 12.85
C LEU A 16 -61.64 -4.93 11.56
N LEU A 17 -61.77 -3.62 11.37
CA LEU A 17 -61.05 -2.88 10.33
C LEU A 17 -59.59 -2.73 10.78
N ALA A 18 -58.67 -3.60 10.33
CA ALA A 18 -57.25 -3.42 10.52
C ALA A 18 -56.78 -2.25 9.65
N LEU A 19 -56.49 -1.10 10.26
CA LEU A 19 -55.77 0.00 9.64
C LEU A 19 -54.34 -0.50 9.32
N VAL A 20 -54.12 -0.90 8.07
CA VAL A 20 -52.77 -1.06 7.51
C VAL A 20 -52.23 0.33 7.26
N VAL A 21 -51.44 0.85 8.21
CA VAL A 21 -50.61 2.03 7.97
C VAL A 21 -49.50 1.59 7.00
N PRO A 22 -49.47 2.08 5.79
CA PRO A 22 -48.30 1.79 4.94
C PRO A 22 -47.12 2.48 5.57
N GLY A 23 -46.19 1.67 6.10
CA GLY A 23 -44.86 2.13 6.49
C GLY A 23 -44.21 2.68 5.25
N VAL A 24 -44.19 4.01 5.11
CA VAL A 24 -43.38 4.70 4.13
C VAL A 24 -41.95 4.41 4.50
N ALA A 25 -41.36 3.38 3.87
CA ALA A 25 -39.94 3.25 3.83
C ALA A 25 -39.42 4.52 3.16
N MET A 26 -38.98 5.50 3.95
CA MET A 26 -38.18 6.61 3.46
C MET A 26 -36.87 6.07 2.96
N GLY A 27 -36.86 5.46 1.79
CA GLY A 27 -35.70 5.29 0.95
C GLY A 27 -35.26 6.68 0.51
N GLY A 28 -34.48 7.35 1.35
CA GLY A 28 -33.92 8.65 1.01
C GLY A 28 -33.20 8.55 -0.33
N GLN A 29 -33.64 9.31 -1.31
CA GLN A 29 -33.00 9.40 -2.61
C GLN A 29 -31.52 9.75 -2.41
N THR A 30 -30.60 8.92 -2.90
CA THR A 30 -29.16 9.18 -2.70
C THR A 30 -28.79 10.49 -3.39
N LYS A 31 -27.92 11.29 -2.72
CA LYS A 31 -27.41 12.55 -3.27
C LYS A 31 -26.36 12.32 -4.38
N GLY A 32 -25.92 11.08 -4.57
CA GLY A 32 -24.92 10.66 -5.54
C GLY A 32 -24.00 9.56 -4.98
N THR A 33 -23.04 9.17 -5.79
CA THR A 33 -22.02 8.17 -5.43
C THR A 33 -20.67 8.86 -5.30
N ILE A 34 -19.93 8.52 -4.26
CA ILE A 34 -18.53 8.88 -4.06
C ILE A 34 -17.71 7.63 -4.29
N LYS A 35 -16.80 7.69 -5.24
CA LYS A 35 -15.92 6.58 -5.59
C LYS A 35 -14.51 6.85 -5.08
N ILE A 36 -13.90 5.82 -4.51
CA ILE A 36 -12.47 5.78 -4.21
C ILE A 36 -11.87 4.77 -5.17
N ALA A 37 -10.90 5.21 -5.98
CA ALA A 37 -10.18 4.30 -6.85
C ALA A 37 -8.99 3.69 -6.12
N THR A 38 -8.65 2.43 -6.45
CA THR A 38 -7.32 1.90 -6.20
C THR A 38 -6.62 1.66 -7.51
N GLN A 39 -5.31 1.91 -7.56
CA GLN A 39 -4.48 1.55 -8.70
C GLN A 39 -3.22 0.85 -8.22
N SER A 40 -3.06 -0.41 -8.64
CA SER A 40 -1.96 -1.29 -8.29
C SER A 40 -1.92 -2.47 -9.26
N PRO A 41 -0.83 -3.25 -9.35
CA PRO A 41 -0.78 -4.43 -10.21
C PRO A 41 -1.73 -5.50 -9.67
N LEU A 42 -2.86 -5.74 -10.34
CA LEU A 42 -3.81 -6.78 -9.99
C LEU A 42 -3.61 -8.06 -10.82
N SER A 43 -2.72 -8.00 -11.79
CA SER A 43 -2.28 -9.13 -12.63
C SER A 43 -0.75 -9.18 -12.72
N GLY A 44 -0.21 -10.33 -13.16
CA GLY A 44 1.23 -10.56 -13.28
C GLY A 44 1.94 -10.89 -11.96
N GLU A 45 3.28 -10.79 -11.99
CA GLU A 45 4.17 -11.26 -10.92
C GLU A 45 4.01 -10.53 -9.58
N GLN A 46 3.46 -9.31 -9.58
CA GLN A 46 3.28 -8.47 -8.40
C GLN A 46 1.82 -8.43 -7.90
N SER A 47 0.94 -9.28 -8.47
CA SER A 47 -0.49 -9.22 -8.20
C SER A 47 -0.88 -9.50 -6.74
N ALA A 48 -0.11 -10.31 -6.01
CA ALA A 48 -0.37 -10.57 -4.61
C ALA A 48 -0.32 -9.30 -3.76
N VAL A 49 0.72 -8.49 -3.94
CA VAL A 49 0.88 -7.21 -3.23
C VAL A 49 -0.16 -6.19 -3.70
N GLY A 50 -0.39 -6.11 -5.02
CA GLY A 50 -1.43 -5.23 -5.57
C GLY A 50 -2.84 -5.58 -5.08
N GLU A 51 -3.17 -6.87 -4.95
CA GLU A 51 -4.42 -7.32 -4.32
C GLU A 51 -4.48 -6.89 -2.85
N GLY A 52 -3.37 -6.97 -2.12
CA GLY A 52 -3.28 -6.50 -0.74
C GLY A 52 -3.67 -5.03 -0.60
N ILE A 53 -3.18 -4.17 -1.49
CA ILE A 53 -3.54 -2.75 -1.53
C ILE A 53 -5.05 -2.58 -1.78
N LYS A 54 -5.61 -3.27 -2.78
CA LYS A 54 -7.05 -3.24 -3.07
C LYS A 54 -7.90 -3.68 -1.88
N LEU A 55 -7.54 -4.80 -1.25
CA LEU A 55 -8.33 -5.37 -0.15
C LEU A 55 -8.21 -4.54 1.14
N GLY A 56 -7.06 -3.91 1.40
CA GLY A 56 -6.90 -2.95 2.49
C GLY A 56 -7.84 -1.76 2.33
N ALA A 57 -7.91 -1.20 1.13
CA ALA A 57 -8.84 -0.11 0.79
C ALA A 57 -10.32 -0.54 0.91
N GLN A 58 -10.64 -1.73 0.42
CA GLN A 58 -12.00 -2.27 0.53
C GLN A 58 -12.44 -2.41 1.98
N LEU A 59 -11.58 -2.96 2.84
CA LEU A 59 -11.87 -3.12 4.27
C LEU A 59 -12.12 -1.77 4.94
N ALA A 60 -11.29 -0.76 4.65
CA ALA A 60 -11.45 0.58 5.20
C ALA A 60 -12.78 1.23 4.78
N ILE A 61 -13.15 1.11 3.50
CA ILE A 61 -14.44 1.64 3.01
C ILE A 61 -15.60 0.97 3.76
N GLU A 62 -15.61 -0.35 3.84
CA GLU A 62 -16.70 -1.08 4.50
C GLU A 62 -16.89 -0.69 5.96
N GLN A 63 -15.81 -0.39 6.66
CA GLN A 63 -15.85 -0.05 8.08
C GLN A 63 -16.08 1.44 8.35
N LEU A 64 -15.61 2.32 7.47
CA LEU A 64 -15.51 3.75 7.76
C LEU A 64 -16.44 4.64 6.92
N LYS A 65 -17.17 4.11 5.94
CA LYS A 65 -18.06 4.87 5.05
C LYS A 65 -19.29 5.48 5.74
N GLY A 66 -19.65 4.99 6.93
CA GLY A 66 -20.88 5.37 7.63
C GLY A 66 -21.17 6.88 7.72
N PRO A 67 -20.20 7.76 8.07
CA PRO A 67 -20.42 9.21 8.09
C PRO A 67 -20.81 9.80 6.73
N ILE A 68 -20.21 9.31 5.63
CA ILE A 68 -20.50 9.74 4.26
C ILE A 68 -21.89 9.23 3.84
N GLU A 69 -22.24 7.98 4.18
CA GLU A 69 -23.57 7.43 3.91
C GLU A 69 -24.67 8.17 4.69
N LYS A 70 -24.42 8.56 5.93
CA LYS A 70 -25.32 9.41 6.71
C LYS A 70 -25.49 10.80 6.11
N ALA A 71 -24.51 11.31 5.37
CA ALA A 71 -24.63 12.55 4.61
C ALA A 71 -25.48 12.40 3.32
N GLY A 72 -25.88 11.16 2.97
CA GLY A 72 -26.74 10.83 1.83
C GLY A 72 -26.01 10.36 0.58
N PHE A 73 -24.73 10.00 0.65
CA PHE A 73 -23.96 9.50 -0.49
C PHE A 73 -23.69 8.01 -0.38
N LYS A 74 -23.66 7.30 -1.50
CA LYS A 74 -23.03 5.96 -1.57
C LYS A 74 -21.53 6.09 -1.59
N VAL A 75 -20.80 5.06 -1.08
CA VAL A 75 -19.35 4.96 -1.21
C VAL A 75 -19.01 3.64 -1.90
N GLU A 76 -18.26 3.73 -2.99
CA GLU A 76 -17.86 2.58 -3.82
C GLU A 76 -16.35 2.54 -4.03
N LEU A 77 -15.79 1.32 -4.08
CA LEU A 77 -14.41 1.08 -4.51
C LEU A 77 -14.37 0.79 -6.01
N VAL A 78 -13.45 1.43 -6.72
CA VAL A 78 -13.21 1.17 -8.15
C VAL A 78 -11.74 0.76 -8.35
N PRO A 79 -11.43 -0.53 -8.48
CA PRO A 79 -10.05 -1.00 -8.67
C PRO A 79 -9.62 -0.87 -10.13
N PHE A 80 -8.37 -0.44 -10.33
CA PHE A 80 -7.69 -0.39 -11.62
C PHE A 80 -6.41 -1.24 -11.55
N ASP A 81 -6.22 -2.08 -12.56
CA ASP A 81 -4.99 -2.86 -12.74
C ASP A 81 -4.01 -2.06 -13.61
N ASP A 82 -2.85 -1.72 -13.07
CA ASP A 82 -1.78 -1.04 -13.80
C ASP A 82 -0.73 -2.01 -14.36
N GLN A 83 -0.83 -3.31 -14.05
CA GLN A 83 0.11 -4.35 -14.51
C GLN A 83 1.59 -4.04 -14.19
N ALA A 84 1.86 -3.18 -13.24
CA ALA A 84 3.17 -2.59 -12.94
C ALA A 84 3.81 -1.85 -14.16
N LYS A 85 2.98 -1.34 -15.10
CA LYS A 85 3.40 -0.65 -16.30
C LYS A 85 3.02 0.83 -16.27
N PRO A 86 3.99 1.75 -16.47
CA PRO A 86 3.73 3.19 -16.43
C PRO A 86 2.69 3.67 -17.45
N ASP A 87 2.72 3.14 -18.68
CA ASP A 87 1.78 3.49 -19.75
C ASP A 87 0.33 3.06 -19.43
N VAL A 88 0.14 1.86 -18.87
CA VAL A 88 -1.16 1.38 -18.40
C VAL A 88 -1.65 2.23 -17.24
N GLY A 89 -0.76 2.56 -16.29
CA GLY A 89 -1.11 3.42 -15.16
C GLY A 89 -1.56 4.81 -15.59
N VAL A 90 -0.88 5.43 -16.55
CA VAL A 90 -1.27 6.73 -17.13
C VAL A 90 -2.60 6.65 -17.87
N ALA A 91 -2.84 5.57 -18.62
CA ALA A 91 -4.12 5.36 -19.30
C ALA A 91 -5.29 5.24 -18.30
N ASN A 92 -5.07 4.47 -17.22
CA ASN A 92 -6.03 4.37 -16.12
C ASN A 92 -6.27 5.73 -15.45
N ALA A 93 -5.20 6.50 -15.19
CA ALA A 93 -5.32 7.84 -14.61
C ALA A 93 -6.17 8.77 -15.45
N ARG A 94 -6.02 8.75 -16.79
CA ARG A 94 -6.88 9.50 -17.72
C ARG A 94 -8.33 9.06 -17.62
N ASN A 95 -8.61 7.77 -17.53
CA ASN A 95 -9.96 7.26 -17.32
C ASN A 95 -10.54 7.74 -15.99
N MET A 96 -9.76 7.70 -14.90
CA MET A 96 -10.20 8.13 -13.58
C MET A 96 -10.58 9.62 -13.54
N ILE A 97 -9.83 10.49 -14.22
CA ILE A 97 -10.14 11.93 -14.19
C ILE A 97 -11.43 12.27 -14.96
N THR A 98 -11.88 11.41 -15.88
CA THR A 98 -13.14 11.61 -16.59
C THR A 98 -14.37 11.25 -15.74
N ASP A 99 -14.25 10.28 -14.81
CA ASP A 99 -15.33 9.91 -13.90
C ASP A 99 -15.38 10.87 -12.71
N LYS A 100 -16.34 11.80 -12.73
CA LYS A 100 -16.48 12.86 -11.73
C LYS A 100 -16.81 12.36 -10.31
N ASP A 101 -17.28 11.14 -10.18
CA ASP A 101 -17.59 10.53 -8.87
C ASP A 101 -16.35 10.04 -8.15
N ILE A 102 -15.20 9.82 -8.85
CA ILE A 102 -13.94 9.44 -8.24
C ILE A 102 -13.33 10.65 -7.51
N MET A 103 -13.29 10.59 -6.18
CA MET A 103 -12.84 11.69 -5.32
C MET A 103 -11.43 11.51 -4.77
N ALA A 104 -10.91 10.27 -4.75
CA ALA A 104 -9.56 9.97 -4.31
C ALA A 104 -9.01 8.71 -5.00
N VAL A 105 -7.69 8.63 -5.12
CA VAL A 105 -6.95 7.44 -5.54
C VAL A 105 -6.08 6.96 -4.39
N VAL A 106 -6.19 5.68 -4.05
CA VAL A 106 -5.28 4.98 -3.15
C VAL A 106 -4.39 4.08 -4.00
N GLY A 107 -3.18 4.43 -4.13
CA GLY A 107 -2.20 3.81 -5.04
C GLY A 107 -0.93 4.64 -5.03
N HIS A 108 0.07 4.19 -5.66
CA HIS A 108 0.28 2.96 -6.40
C HIS A 108 1.17 1.98 -5.61
N TYR A 109 1.56 0.86 -6.24
CA TYR A 109 2.66 0.04 -5.72
C TYR A 109 4.00 0.52 -6.29
N ASN A 110 4.10 0.66 -7.62
CA ASN A 110 5.34 0.99 -8.31
C ASN A 110 5.52 2.51 -8.45
N SER A 111 6.67 3.04 -8.00
CA SER A 111 6.98 4.49 -8.12
C SER A 111 7.04 4.97 -9.58
N GLY A 112 7.53 4.11 -10.50
CA GLY A 112 7.55 4.40 -11.93
C GLY A 112 6.16 4.53 -12.56
N VAL A 113 5.12 3.98 -11.93
CA VAL A 113 3.71 4.16 -12.32
C VAL A 113 3.11 5.40 -11.65
N ALA A 114 3.37 5.58 -10.35
CA ALA A 114 2.84 6.70 -9.56
C ALA A 114 3.27 8.07 -10.11
N ILE A 115 4.56 8.23 -10.41
CA ILE A 115 5.12 9.51 -10.83
C ILE A 115 4.41 10.09 -12.07
N PRO A 116 4.30 9.41 -13.22
CA PRO A 116 3.58 9.95 -14.36
C PRO A 116 2.06 9.99 -14.17
N SER A 117 1.46 9.05 -13.46
CA SER A 117 0.00 9.03 -13.20
C SER A 117 -0.44 10.22 -12.36
N SER A 118 0.35 10.63 -11.37
CA SER A 118 0.03 11.76 -10.49
C SER A 118 0.04 13.12 -11.20
N GLU A 119 0.79 13.28 -12.29
CA GLU A 119 0.68 14.47 -13.15
C GLU A 119 -0.71 14.52 -13.82
N VAL A 120 -1.23 13.39 -14.28
CA VAL A 120 -2.59 13.31 -14.84
C VAL A 120 -3.65 13.60 -13.76
N TYR A 121 -3.49 13.05 -12.56
CA TYR A 121 -4.41 13.35 -11.44
C TYR A 121 -4.44 14.84 -11.10
N LYS A 122 -3.29 15.52 -11.19
CA LYS A 122 -3.17 16.97 -10.95
C LYS A 122 -4.03 17.78 -11.91
N GLU A 123 -4.16 17.39 -13.17
CA GLU A 123 -4.99 18.09 -14.17
C GLU A 123 -6.44 18.27 -13.69
N ALA A 124 -6.94 17.35 -12.88
CA ALA A 124 -8.29 17.34 -12.33
C ALA A 124 -8.35 17.56 -10.80
N MET A 125 -7.23 17.90 -10.17
CA MET A 125 -7.08 17.99 -8.71
C MET A 125 -7.57 16.73 -7.97
N LEU A 126 -7.47 15.55 -8.61
CA LEU A 126 -7.79 14.27 -8.02
C LEU A 126 -6.68 13.88 -7.04
N VAL A 127 -7.02 13.76 -5.76
CA VAL A 127 -6.01 13.46 -4.73
C VAL A 127 -5.53 12.01 -4.82
N GLU A 128 -4.21 11.83 -4.71
CA GLU A 128 -3.53 10.56 -4.54
C GLU A 128 -3.00 10.44 -3.10
N ILE A 129 -3.27 9.30 -2.46
CA ILE A 129 -2.68 8.94 -1.17
C ILE A 129 -1.98 7.60 -1.35
N SER A 130 -0.65 7.65 -1.45
CA SER A 130 0.16 6.47 -1.73
C SER A 130 0.40 5.64 -0.47
N PRO A 131 0.08 4.33 -0.50
CA PRO A 131 0.44 3.40 0.56
C PRO A 131 1.87 2.88 0.46
N ALA A 132 2.51 2.91 -0.73
CA ALA A 132 3.69 2.09 -1.02
C ALA A 132 4.78 2.77 -1.85
N ASN A 133 4.55 3.91 -2.47
CA ASN A 133 5.55 4.52 -3.33
C ASN A 133 6.62 5.26 -2.53
N THR A 134 7.83 4.72 -2.51
CA THR A 134 8.93 5.17 -1.65
C THR A 134 9.90 6.15 -2.33
N ASN A 135 9.91 6.24 -3.67
CA ASN A 135 10.80 7.13 -4.39
C ASN A 135 10.58 8.60 -3.96
N PRO A 136 11.65 9.36 -3.61
CA PRO A 136 11.54 10.77 -3.20
C PRO A 136 10.83 11.67 -4.21
N VAL A 137 10.98 11.40 -5.50
CA VAL A 137 10.36 12.21 -6.57
C VAL A 137 8.83 12.21 -6.49
N VAL A 138 8.20 11.22 -5.86
CA VAL A 138 6.74 11.19 -5.68
C VAL A 138 6.22 12.46 -5.02
N THR A 139 6.87 12.93 -3.95
CA THR A 139 6.46 14.12 -3.18
C THR A 139 7.38 15.33 -3.39
N ASP A 140 8.66 15.15 -3.75
CA ASP A 140 9.60 16.27 -3.94
C ASP A 140 9.22 17.19 -5.12
N ARG A 141 8.34 16.75 -6.03
CA ARG A 141 7.70 17.62 -7.04
C ARG A 141 6.70 18.61 -6.44
N ASN A 142 6.38 18.46 -5.15
CA ASN A 142 5.48 19.32 -4.40
C ASN A 142 4.11 19.51 -5.07
N LEU A 143 3.52 18.43 -5.58
CA LEU A 143 2.20 18.45 -6.18
C LEU A 143 1.13 18.60 -5.10
N PRO A 144 0.14 19.49 -5.25
CA PRO A 144 -0.83 19.80 -4.20
C PRO A 144 -1.84 18.67 -3.92
N ASN A 145 -1.85 17.65 -4.76
CA ASN A 145 -2.78 16.52 -4.71
C ASN A 145 -2.10 15.19 -4.40
N VAL A 146 -0.81 15.16 -4.04
CA VAL A 146 -0.07 13.93 -3.78
C VAL A 146 0.38 13.86 -2.32
N ASN A 147 0.05 12.73 -1.68
CA ASN A 147 0.44 12.43 -0.30
C ASN A 147 0.87 10.98 -0.20
N ARG A 148 1.70 10.60 0.79
CA ARG A 148 2.04 9.21 1.06
C ARG A 148 2.11 8.90 2.54
N VAL A 149 1.74 7.67 2.91
CA VAL A 149 1.75 7.19 4.30
C VAL A 149 2.96 6.31 4.64
N CYS A 150 3.65 5.78 3.64
CA CYS A 150 4.91 5.02 3.82
C CYS A 150 6.13 5.95 3.93
N GLY A 151 7.30 5.36 4.20
CA GLY A 151 8.57 6.09 4.20
C GLY A 151 9.15 6.34 2.80
N ARG A 152 10.45 6.72 2.76
CA ARG A 152 11.15 7.17 1.55
C ARG A 152 12.44 6.38 1.31
N ASP A 153 12.82 6.19 0.04
CA ASP A 153 14.03 5.47 -0.38
C ASP A 153 15.32 6.14 0.08
N ASP A 154 15.38 7.47 0.14
CA ASP A 154 16.56 8.20 0.58
C ASP A 154 16.90 7.93 2.05
N VAL A 155 15.89 7.78 2.90
CA VAL A 155 16.05 7.36 4.29
C VAL A 155 16.31 5.86 4.36
N GLN A 156 15.57 5.05 3.61
CA GLN A 156 15.70 3.59 3.61
C GLN A 156 17.09 3.14 3.16
N GLY A 157 17.64 3.73 2.11
CA GLY A 157 19.00 3.46 1.65
C GLY A 157 20.05 3.81 2.70
N ALA A 158 19.86 4.91 3.44
CA ALA A 158 20.75 5.30 4.54
C ALA A 158 20.66 4.30 5.70
N VAL A 159 19.45 3.89 6.10
CA VAL A 159 19.22 2.87 7.14
C VAL A 159 19.87 1.54 6.76
N GLY A 160 19.73 1.10 5.51
CA GLY A 160 20.36 -0.13 5.01
C GLY A 160 21.89 -0.07 5.04
N ALA A 161 22.47 1.09 4.67
CA ALA A 161 23.92 1.28 4.70
C ALA A 161 24.48 1.31 6.13
N GLU A 162 23.78 1.96 7.07
CA GLU A 162 24.15 1.95 8.49
C GLU A 162 24.11 0.53 9.07
N PHE A 163 23.07 -0.23 8.75
CA PHE A 163 22.95 -1.62 9.14
C PHE A 163 24.09 -2.48 8.58
N ALA A 164 24.42 -2.33 7.29
CA ALA A 164 25.54 -3.04 6.65
C ALA A 164 26.87 -2.74 7.37
N LYS A 165 27.10 -1.47 7.77
CA LYS A 165 28.25 -1.08 8.59
C LYS A 165 28.24 -1.82 9.94
N GLY A 166 27.09 -1.91 10.60
CA GLY A 166 26.94 -2.66 11.86
C GLY A 166 27.27 -4.15 11.72
N LEU A 167 27.00 -4.73 10.55
CA LEU A 167 27.41 -6.09 10.18
C LEU A 167 28.91 -6.24 9.86
N LYS A 168 29.69 -5.14 9.96
CA LYS A 168 31.13 -5.08 9.64
C LYS A 168 31.44 -5.38 8.17
N ILE A 169 30.50 -5.08 7.26
CA ILE A 169 30.70 -5.18 5.80
C ILE A 169 31.80 -4.20 5.40
N LYS A 170 32.77 -4.66 4.62
CA LYS A 170 33.85 -3.85 4.06
C LYS A 170 33.65 -3.56 2.59
N THR A 171 33.16 -4.57 1.85
CA THR A 171 32.95 -4.47 0.41
C THR A 171 31.49 -4.81 0.03
N ALA A 172 30.88 -4.02 -0.84
CA ALA A 172 29.54 -4.25 -1.32
C ALA A 172 29.50 -4.21 -2.87
N TYR A 173 28.71 -5.10 -3.44
CA TYR A 173 28.31 -5.02 -4.83
C TYR A 173 26.83 -4.68 -4.90
N VAL A 174 26.48 -3.61 -5.61
CA VAL A 174 25.12 -3.09 -5.69
C VAL A 174 24.53 -3.40 -7.06
N ILE A 175 23.39 -4.05 -7.08
CA ILE A 175 22.63 -4.37 -8.29
C ILE A 175 21.27 -3.69 -8.19
N HIS A 176 20.70 -3.25 -9.32
CA HIS A 176 19.33 -2.76 -9.38
C HIS A 176 18.56 -3.30 -10.60
N ASP A 177 17.25 -3.29 -10.52
CA ASP A 177 16.32 -3.82 -11.55
C ASP A 177 16.04 -2.84 -12.68
N LYS A 178 16.74 -1.71 -12.74
CA LYS A 178 16.54 -0.59 -13.66
C LYS A 178 15.17 0.09 -13.62
N THR A 179 14.28 -0.31 -12.69
CA THR A 179 13.07 0.47 -12.47
C THR A 179 13.37 1.80 -11.80
N THR A 180 12.46 2.76 -11.91
CA THR A 180 12.55 4.07 -11.22
C THR A 180 12.70 3.90 -9.71
N TYR A 181 12.05 2.88 -9.11
CA TYR A 181 12.18 2.55 -7.71
C TYR A 181 13.53 1.90 -7.41
N GLY A 182 13.81 0.74 -8.01
CA GLY A 182 14.96 -0.07 -7.63
C GLY A 182 16.29 0.60 -7.89
N GLN A 183 16.42 1.38 -8.98
CA GLN A 183 17.61 2.19 -9.22
C GLN A 183 17.78 3.27 -8.14
N SER A 184 16.70 4.00 -7.83
CA SER A 184 16.75 5.09 -6.84
C SER A 184 17.19 4.59 -5.47
N VAL A 185 16.57 3.54 -4.94
CA VAL A 185 16.92 3.02 -3.61
C VAL A 185 18.34 2.43 -3.59
N ALA A 186 18.80 1.82 -4.69
CA ALA A 186 20.16 1.32 -4.84
C ALA A 186 21.19 2.45 -4.85
N GLU A 187 20.91 3.57 -5.52
CA GLU A 187 21.75 4.77 -5.52
C GLU A 187 21.87 5.36 -4.10
N PHE A 188 20.76 5.47 -3.36
CA PHE A 188 20.79 5.93 -1.98
C PHE A 188 21.57 4.98 -1.07
N PHE A 189 21.40 3.66 -1.22
CA PHE A 189 22.22 2.70 -0.50
C PHE A 189 23.71 2.86 -0.84
N ARG A 190 24.08 2.87 -2.12
CA ARG A 190 25.46 3.04 -2.59
C ARG A 190 26.12 4.28 -1.99
N ASP A 191 25.44 5.42 -2.07
CA ASP A 191 26.02 6.70 -1.65
C ASP A 191 26.18 6.79 -0.13
N ASN A 192 25.26 6.22 0.62
CA ASN A 192 25.36 6.14 2.07
C ASN A 192 26.33 5.05 2.54
N ALA A 193 26.44 3.93 1.83
CA ALA A 193 27.46 2.89 2.08
C ALA A 193 28.87 3.46 1.96
N LYS A 194 29.16 4.24 0.90
CA LYS A 194 30.44 4.94 0.73
C LYS A 194 30.73 5.90 1.90
N LYS A 195 29.73 6.70 2.32
CA LYS A 195 29.86 7.60 3.49
C LYS A 195 30.10 6.82 4.79
N ALA A 196 29.55 5.62 4.90
CA ALA A 196 29.73 4.73 6.05
C ALA A 196 31.09 4.00 6.07
N GLY A 197 31.92 4.17 5.02
CA GLY A 197 33.23 3.55 4.88
C GLY A 197 33.19 2.15 4.26
N ILE A 198 32.10 1.78 3.60
CA ILE A 198 31.96 0.55 2.83
C ILE A 198 32.43 0.82 1.40
N GLU A 199 33.37 0.04 0.90
CA GLU A 199 33.82 0.11 -0.48
C GLU A 199 32.76 -0.52 -1.41
N VAL A 200 32.16 0.27 -2.30
CA VAL A 200 31.24 -0.23 -3.32
C VAL A 200 32.05 -0.60 -4.56
N ILE A 201 32.32 -1.90 -4.73
CA ILE A 201 33.20 -2.46 -5.77
C ILE A 201 32.49 -2.74 -7.09
N GLY A 202 31.18 -2.47 -7.18
CA GLY A 202 30.37 -2.53 -8.38
C GLY A 202 29.00 -1.92 -8.18
N PHE A 203 28.46 -1.32 -9.26
CA PHE A 203 27.11 -0.77 -9.32
C PHE A 203 26.57 -1.01 -10.74
N GLU A 204 25.60 -1.92 -10.86
CA GLU A 204 25.09 -2.35 -12.15
C GLU A 204 23.57 -2.54 -12.12
N GLY A 205 22.92 -2.27 -13.27
CA GLY A 205 21.50 -2.54 -13.46
C GLY A 205 21.26 -3.72 -14.40
N THR A 206 20.22 -4.53 -14.10
CA THR A 206 19.80 -5.62 -14.96
C THR A 206 18.29 -5.69 -15.09
N GLU A 207 17.80 -5.93 -16.32
CA GLU A 207 16.39 -6.24 -16.60
C GLU A 207 16.14 -7.75 -16.68
N GLU A 208 17.21 -8.55 -16.55
CA GLU A 208 17.13 -10.01 -16.59
C GLU A 208 16.26 -10.54 -15.44
N LYS A 209 15.40 -11.51 -15.76
CA LYS A 209 14.52 -12.15 -14.78
C LYS A 209 14.77 -13.64 -14.64
N SER A 210 15.51 -14.24 -15.56
CA SER A 210 15.69 -15.70 -15.61
C SER A 210 17.14 -16.13 -15.64
N ASN A 211 18.06 -15.37 -16.23
CA ASN A 211 19.48 -15.72 -16.37
C ASN A 211 20.38 -14.60 -15.84
N PHE A 212 20.88 -14.77 -14.63
CA PHE A 212 21.76 -13.80 -13.97
C PHE A 212 23.25 -14.13 -14.11
N ASP A 213 23.62 -15.14 -14.88
CA ASP A 213 25.02 -15.53 -15.12
C ASP A 213 25.91 -14.38 -15.56
N PRO A 214 25.50 -13.51 -16.49
CA PRO A 214 26.35 -12.40 -16.93
C PRO A 214 26.76 -11.46 -15.79
N ILE A 215 25.84 -11.16 -14.86
CA ILE A 215 26.12 -10.27 -13.74
C ILE A 215 26.75 -11.01 -12.53
N LEU A 216 26.40 -12.27 -12.31
CA LEU A 216 26.90 -13.04 -11.17
C LEU A 216 28.33 -13.53 -11.36
N THR A 217 28.78 -13.77 -12.59
CA THR A 217 30.14 -14.24 -12.87
C THR A 217 31.23 -13.23 -12.42
N PRO A 218 31.17 -11.93 -12.76
CA PRO A 218 32.12 -10.95 -12.25
C PRO A 218 31.97 -10.73 -10.73
N ILE A 219 30.76 -10.83 -10.17
CA ILE A 219 30.54 -10.72 -8.72
C ILE A 219 31.23 -11.84 -7.98
N LYS A 220 31.14 -13.08 -8.48
CA LYS A 220 31.85 -14.23 -7.90
C LYS A 220 33.37 -14.01 -7.85
N ALA A 221 33.95 -13.49 -8.94
CA ALA A 221 35.37 -13.19 -9.01
C ALA A 221 35.80 -12.09 -8.02
N LYS A 222 34.98 -11.07 -7.84
CA LYS A 222 35.24 -9.97 -6.90
C LYS A 222 34.99 -10.34 -5.44
N ASN A 223 34.17 -11.37 -5.17
CA ASN A 223 33.87 -11.91 -3.85
C ASN A 223 33.51 -10.84 -2.80
N PRO A 224 32.46 -10.00 -3.00
CA PRO A 224 32.06 -8.98 -2.05
C PRO A 224 31.53 -9.58 -0.75
N ASP A 225 31.66 -8.85 0.37
CA ASP A 225 31.04 -9.24 1.65
C ASP A 225 29.51 -9.20 1.56
N LEU A 226 28.98 -8.23 0.77
CA LEU A 226 27.55 -7.99 0.63
C LEU A 226 27.16 -7.82 -0.84
N ILE A 227 26.05 -8.42 -1.23
CA ILE A 227 25.30 -8.06 -2.43
C ILE A 227 24.03 -7.32 -1.97
N TYR A 228 23.90 -6.06 -2.40
CA TYR A 228 22.67 -5.29 -2.27
C TYR A 228 21.90 -5.37 -3.58
N PHE A 229 20.61 -5.71 -3.51
CA PHE A 229 19.74 -5.70 -4.69
C PHE A 229 18.60 -4.69 -4.48
N GLY A 230 18.61 -3.58 -5.22
CA GLY A 230 17.52 -2.62 -5.31
C GLY A 230 16.52 -3.06 -6.36
N GLY A 231 15.40 -3.61 -5.92
CA GLY A 231 14.38 -4.13 -6.83
C GLY A 231 13.30 -4.93 -6.11
N ILE A 232 12.51 -5.67 -6.89
CA ILE A 232 11.33 -6.40 -6.45
C ILE A 232 11.64 -7.89 -6.26
N TYR A 233 10.92 -8.54 -5.34
CA TYR A 233 11.09 -9.95 -4.97
C TYR A 233 11.04 -10.93 -6.15
N SER A 234 10.21 -10.65 -7.16
CA SER A 234 10.05 -11.53 -8.33
C SER A 234 11.34 -11.66 -9.16
N GLN A 235 12.21 -10.64 -9.12
CA GLN A 235 13.52 -10.65 -9.75
C GLN A 235 14.64 -10.97 -8.74
N GLY A 236 14.54 -10.46 -7.50
CA GLY A 236 15.54 -10.66 -6.47
C GLY A 236 15.68 -12.12 -6.03
N ALA A 237 14.57 -12.84 -5.87
CA ALA A 237 14.57 -14.23 -5.43
C ALA A 237 15.34 -15.16 -6.39
N PRO A 238 15.08 -15.19 -7.71
CA PRO A 238 15.85 -16.00 -8.64
C PRO A 238 17.31 -15.55 -8.77
N LEU A 239 17.61 -14.24 -8.66
CA LEU A 239 18.99 -13.73 -8.61
C LEU A 239 19.75 -14.30 -7.42
N PHE A 240 19.19 -14.25 -6.21
CA PHE A 240 19.83 -14.78 -5.01
C PHE A 240 19.98 -16.29 -5.05
N LYS A 241 19.00 -16.99 -5.60
CA LYS A 241 19.06 -18.43 -5.81
C LYS A 241 20.25 -18.80 -6.70
N GLN A 242 20.35 -18.21 -7.87
CA GLN A 242 21.46 -18.45 -8.79
C GLN A 242 22.81 -18.03 -8.20
N ALA A 243 22.87 -16.95 -7.41
CA ALA A 243 24.09 -16.58 -6.69
C ALA A 243 24.56 -17.68 -5.76
N ARG A 244 23.66 -18.31 -4.98
CA ARG A 244 23.98 -19.44 -4.10
C ARG A 244 24.40 -20.68 -4.88
N GLU A 245 23.70 -21.00 -5.98
CA GLU A 245 24.03 -22.12 -6.87
C GLU A 245 25.43 -21.97 -7.49
N LYS A 246 25.86 -20.73 -7.77
CA LYS A 246 27.22 -20.43 -8.20
C LYS A 246 28.26 -20.46 -7.06
N GLY A 247 27.84 -20.70 -5.82
CA GLY A 247 28.71 -20.74 -4.66
C GLY A 247 29.13 -19.37 -4.12
N ILE A 248 28.42 -18.30 -4.47
CA ILE A 248 28.63 -16.95 -3.90
C ILE A 248 28.15 -16.96 -2.45
N LYS A 249 29.04 -16.58 -1.52
CA LYS A 249 28.80 -16.63 -0.07
C LYS A 249 28.47 -15.27 0.53
N SER A 250 28.46 -14.21 -0.26
CA SER A 250 28.10 -12.84 0.16
C SER A 250 26.80 -12.82 0.97
N LYS A 251 26.69 -11.94 1.96
CA LYS A 251 25.40 -11.64 2.57
C LYS A 251 24.48 -10.97 1.54
N PHE A 252 23.19 -11.13 1.71
CA PHE A 252 22.20 -10.44 0.87
C PHE A 252 21.46 -9.41 1.70
N LEU A 253 21.28 -8.23 1.14
CA LEU A 253 20.44 -7.15 1.66
C LEU A 253 19.68 -6.51 0.50
N GLY A 254 18.45 -6.11 0.75
CA GLY A 254 17.70 -5.29 -0.19
C GLY A 254 16.61 -4.47 0.50
N PRO A 255 15.84 -3.70 -0.27
CA PRO A 255 14.81 -2.82 0.25
C PRO A 255 13.44 -3.51 0.37
N ASP A 256 12.41 -2.73 0.66
CA ASP A 256 11.01 -3.13 0.85
C ASP A 256 10.38 -3.87 -0.34
N GLY A 257 10.88 -3.67 -1.55
CA GLY A 257 10.47 -4.46 -2.72
C GLY A 257 10.75 -5.97 -2.57
N LEU A 258 11.56 -6.37 -1.61
CA LEU A 258 11.79 -7.78 -1.26
C LEU A 258 10.84 -8.29 -0.18
N ASP A 259 10.05 -7.43 0.45
CA ASP A 259 9.09 -7.79 1.48
C ASP A 259 7.87 -8.48 0.85
N SER A 260 7.96 -9.79 0.69
CA SER A 260 6.88 -10.64 0.16
C SER A 260 7.12 -12.10 0.53
N PRO A 261 6.10 -12.85 0.95
CA PRO A 261 6.21 -14.30 1.14
C PRO A 261 6.61 -15.04 -0.15
N ASP A 262 6.35 -14.46 -1.33
CA ASP A 262 6.79 -15.03 -2.61
C ASP A 262 8.32 -14.99 -2.77
N LEU A 263 9.06 -14.17 -2.00
CA LEU A 263 10.51 -14.19 -1.97
C LEU A 263 11.04 -15.59 -1.57
N VAL A 264 10.50 -16.15 -0.49
CA VAL A 264 10.90 -17.48 -0.01
C VAL A 264 10.26 -18.59 -0.84
N LYS A 265 9.07 -18.40 -1.37
CA LYS A 265 8.42 -19.36 -2.27
C LYS A 265 9.23 -19.59 -3.56
N ILE A 266 9.90 -18.56 -4.08
CA ILE A 266 10.74 -18.62 -5.28
C ILE A 266 12.17 -19.02 -4.91
N GLY A 267 12.74 -18.38 -3.90
CA GLY A 267 14.15 -18.51 -3.49
C GLY A 267 14.43 -19.72 -2.60
N GLY A 268 13.41 -20.25 -1.88
CA GLY A 268 13.55 -21.36 -0.95
C GLY A 268 14.62 -21.09 0.12
N GLN A 269 15.35 -22.14 0.50
CA GLN A 269 16.43 -22.09 1.48
C GLN A 269 17.53 -21.08 1.14
N THR A 270 17.69 -20.72 -0.16
CA THR A 270 18.81 -19.84 -0.60
C THR A 270 18.71 -18.40 -0.10
N VAL A 271 17.50 -17.96 0.24
CA VAL A 271 17.22 -16.62 0.78
C VAL A 271 17.08 -16.59 2.30
N VAL A 272 17.10 -17.75 2.97
CA VAL A 272 17.09 -17.80 4.43
C VAL A 272 18.39 -17.19 4.97
N GLY A 273 18.26 -16.31 5.97
CA GLY A 273 19.38 -15.57 6.55
C GLY A 273 19.70 -14.25 5.85
N MET A 274 19.06 -13.93 4.72
CA MET A 274 19.18 -12.62 4.11
C MET A 274 18.47 -11.53 4.93
N TYR A 275 18.83 -10.29 4.63
CA TYR A 275 18.25 -9.11 5.28
C TYR A 275 17.46 -8.28 4.29
N TYR A 276 16.45 -7.60 4.79
CA TYR A 276 15.78 -6.55 4.04
C TYR A 276 15.38 -5.39 4.94
N THR A 277 15.37 -4.20 4.37
CA THR A 277 14.79 -3.02 5.01
C THR A 277 13.39 -2.82 4.46
N THR A 278 12.49 -2.22 5.24
CA THR A 278 11.19 -1.79 4.72
C THR A 278 10.78 -0.44 5.29
N ALA A 279 10.17 0.38 4.45
CA ALA A 279 9.61 1.69 4.76
C ALA A 279 8.11 1.61 5.11
N ALA A 280 7.56 0.40 5.11
CA ALA A 280 6.23 0.03 5.58
C ALA A 280 6.40 -1.28 6.35
N GLY A 281 6.23 -1.25 7.67
CA GLY A 281 6.53 -2.40 8.52
C GLY A 281 5.57 -3.56 8.30
N PRO A 282 6.03 -4.79 8.56
CA PRO A 282 5.11 -5.92 8.63
C PRO A 282 3.99 -5.65 9.62
N VAL A 283 2.78 -6.03 9.25
CA VAL A 283 1.57 -5.67 10.00
C VAL A 283 1.65 -6.09 11.48
N ALA A 284 2.34 -7.20 11.78
CA ALA A 284 2.51 -7.73 13.13
C ALA A 284 3.17 -6.75 14.12
N PHE A 285 3.95 -5.79 13.64
CA PHE A 285 4.67 -4.82 14.49
C PHE A 285 3.92 -3.51 14.72
N TYR A 286 2.71 -3.38 14.21
CA TYR A 286 1.90 -2.19 14.41
C TYR A 286 0.99 -2.28 15.64
N PRO A 287 0.67 -1.14 16.31
CA PRO A 287 -0.12 -1.13 17.54
C PRO A 287 -1.49 -1.80 17.43
N LYS A 288 -2.16 -1.66 16.29
CA LYS A 288 -3.49 -2.20 16.02
C LYS A 288 -3.49 -3.45 15.14
N ALA A 289 -2.34 -4.09 14.99
CA ALA A 289 -2.15 -5.25 14.10
C ALA A 289 -3.16 -6.37 14.33
N LYS A 290 -3.33 -6.78 15.58
CA LYS A 290 -4.18 -7.94 15.91
C LYS A 290 -5.64 -7.75 15.46
N GLU A 291 -6.17 -6.56 15.67
CA GLU A 291 -7.54 -6.23 15.27
C GLU A 291 -7.65 -6.19 13.73
N PHE A 292 -6.72 -5.51 13.07
CA PHE A 292 -6.68 -5.44 11.61
C PHE A 292 -6.57 -6.82 10.96
N VAL A 293 -5.61 -7.65 11.39
CA VAL A 293 -5.41 -9.02 10.85
C VAL A 293 -6.67 -9.87 11.05
N LYS A 294 -7.29 -9.78 12.23
CA LYS A 294 -8.54 -10.50 12.51
C LYS A 294 -9.64 -10.09 11.52
N MET A 295 -9.92 -8.80 11.38
CA MET A 295 -10.94 -8.28 10.48
C MET A 295 -10.67 -8.65 9.02
N TYR A 296 -9.40 -8.54 8.59
CA TYR A 296 -8.98 -8.87 7.23
C TYR A 296 -9.19 -10.36 6.93
N LYS A 297 -8.74 -11.26 7.82
CA LYS A 297 -8.92 -12.71 7.69
C LYS A 297 -10.40 -13.13 7.74
N GLU A 298 -11.19 -12.54 8.62
CA GLU A 298 -12.63 -12.82 8.71
C GLU A 298 -13.34 -12.47 7.40
N LYS A 299 -12.96 -11.34 6.77
CA LYS A 299 -13.58 -10.84 5.54
C LYS A 299 -13.08 -11.58 4.30
N PHE A 300 -11.79 -11.69 4.10
CA PHE A 300 -11.20 -12.12 2.83
C PHE A 300 -10.69 -13.55 2.83
N LYS A 301 -10.66 -14.23 4.00
CA LYS A 301 -10.13 -15.60 4.18
C LYS A 301 -8.68 -15.76 3.71
N LYS A 302 -7.91 -14.66 3.81
CA LYS A 302 -6.50 -14.54 3.43
C LYS A 302 -5.74 -13.78 4.49
N ASP A 303 -4.42 -13.98 4.56
CA ASP A 303 -3.53 -13.13 5.35
C ASP A 303 -3.31 -11.78 4.65
N PRO A 304 -3.17 -10.68 5.41
CA PRO A 304 -2.80 -9.40 4.84
C PRO A 304 -1.44 -9.51 4.11
N GLN A 305 -1.37 -8.99 2.91
CA GLN A 305 -0.12 -8.83 2.19
C GLN A 305 0.57 -7.52 2.61
N PRO A 306 1.86 -7.33 2.34
CA PRO A 306 2.52 -6.04 2.53
C PRO A 306 1.71 -4.88 1.95
N TYR A 307 1.74 -3.75 2.63
CA TYR A 307 0.99 -2.52 2.30
C TYR A 307 -0.54 -2.58 2.46
N SER A 308 -1.12 -3.72 2.88
CA SER A 308 -2.57 -3.78 3.15
C SER A 308 -2.99 -2.82 4.28
N ALA A 309 -2.18 -2.70 5.33
CA ALA A 309 -2.46 -1.81 6.46
C ALA A 309 -2.27 -0.34 6.08
N GLU A 310 -1.23 -0.02 5.32
CA GLU A 310 -0.99 1.33 4.77
C GLU A 310 -2.10 1.75 3.81
N SER A 311 -2.62 0.82 3.02
CA SER A 311 -3.75 1.08 2.11
C SER A 311 -5.05 1.32 2.88
N TYR A 312 -5.27 0.56 3.97
CA TYR A 312 -6.37 0.84 4.88
C TYR A 312 -6.28 2.26 5.45
N ASP A 313 -5.11 2.64 5.97
CA ASP A 313 -4.89 3.97 6.56
C ASP A 313 -5.02 5.09 5.51
N SER A 314 -4.47 4.90 4.30
CA SER A 314 -4.63 5.83 3.17
C SER A 314 -6.09 6.07 2.82
N THR A 315 -6.88 4.99 2.79
CA THR A 315 -8.30 5.05 2.50
C THR A 315 -9.09 5.70 3.63
N ALA A 316 -8.74 5.42 4.88
CA ALA A 316 -9.34 6.08 6.04
C ALA A 316 -9.11 7.60 6.02
N ILE A 317 -7.91 8.02 5.64
CA ILE A 317 -7.57 9.45 5.47
C ILE A 317 -8.40 10.05 4.33
N ALA A 318 -8.52 9.37 3.18
CA ALA A 318 -9.36 9.82 2.07
C ALA A 318 -10.81 10.01 2.50
N LEU A 319 -11.39 9.02 3.20
CA LEU A 319 -12.78 9.10 3.70
C LEU A 319 -12.98 10.26 4.67
N LYS A 320 -12.03 10.51 5.59
CA LYS A 320 -12.09 11.66 6.52
C LYS A 320 -12.00 12.99 5.78
N ALA A 321 -11.12 13.11 4.80
CA ALA A 321 -11.01 14.32 3.99
C ALA A 321 -12.28 14.58 3.18
N ILE A 322 -12.86 13.54 2.59
CA ILE A 322 -14.14 13.62 1.85
C ILE A 322 -15.27 14.03 2.81
N GLU A 323 -15.37 13.43 4.01
CA GLU A 323 -16.36 13.82 5.02
C GLU A 323 -16.24 15.31 5.39
N SER A 324 -15.01 15.79 5.61
CA SER A 324 -14.76 17.21 5.92
C SER A 324 -15.15 18.12 4.76
N ALA A 325 -14.82 17.72 3.52
CA ALA A 325 -15.18 18.48 2.33
C ALA A 325 -16.70 18.51 2.09
N ILE A 326 -17.44 17.42 2.36
CA ILE A 326 -18.91 17.39 2.33
C ILE A 326 -19.50 18.37 3.35
N LYS A 327 -18.98 18.38 4.58
CA LYS A 327 -19.43 19.31 5.64
C LYS A 327 -19.21 20.76 5.20
N ALA A 328 -18.03 21.07 4.67
CA ALA A 328 -17.68 22.41 4.17
C ALA A 328 -18.58 22.83 2.96
N ALA A 329 -19.02 21.85 2.15
CA ALA A 329 -19.94 22.09 1.04
C ALA A 329 -21.43 22.17 1.45
N GLY A 330 -21.73 22.22 2.76
CA GLY A 330 -23.13 22.27 3.25
C GLY A 330 -23.90 20.98 2.96
N GLY A 331 -23.24 19.83 2.99
CA GLY A 331 -23.85 18.52 2.73
C GLY A 331 -24.10 18.21 1.25
N LYS A 332 -23.49 18.96 0.33
CA LYS A 332 -23.49 18.71 -1.12
C LYS A 332 -22.26 17.89 -1.53
N MET A 333 -22.29 17.38 -2.78
CA MET A 333 -21.12 16.73 -3.39
C MET A 333 -19.93 17.68 -3.35
N PRO A 334 -18.77 17.27 -2.76
CA PRO A 334 -17.60 18.12 -2.70
C PRO A 334 -16.89 18.16 -4.06
N THR A 335 -16.07 19.16 -4.29
CA THR A 335 -15.15 19.18 -5.42
C THR A 335 -13.87 18.38 -5.08
N ARG A 336 -13.19 17.84 -6.08
CA ARG A 336 -11.87 17.18 -5.90
C ARG A 336 -10.84 18.12 -5.26
N GLU A 337 -10.84 19.39 -5.65
CA GLU A 337 -9.97 20.39 -5.05
C GLU A 337 -10.22 20.58 -3.56
N ALA A 338 -11.50 20.59 -3.14
CA ALA A 338 -11.86 20.66 -1.72
C ALA A 338 -11.35 19.42 -0.96
N VAL A 339 -11.49 18.22 -1.52
CA VAL A 339 -10.97 16.99 -0.93
C VAL A 339 -9.43 17.03 -0.84
N ALA A 340 -8.74 17.43 -1.92
CA ALA A 340 -7.28 17.54 -1.94
C ALA A 340 -6.75 18.53 -0.88
N LYS A 341 -7.45 19.63 -0.62
CA LYS A 341 -7.12 20.59 0.44
C LYS A 341 -7.31 20.05 1.86
N GLU A 342 -8.24 19.10 2.04
CA GLU A 342 -8.51 18.52 3.36
C GLU A 342 -7.51 17.40 3.72
N VAL A 343 -6.99 16.63 2.76
CA VAL A 343 -6.09 15.49 3.05
C VAL A 343 -4.89 15.89 3.93
N PRO A 344 -4.11 16.95 3.65
CA PRO A 344 -2.96 17.34 4.48
C PRO A 344 -3.35 17.80 5.91
N ARG A 345 -4.63 18.11 6.14
CA ARG A 345 -5.14 18.53 7.46
C ARG A 345 -5.56 17.35 8.34
N VAL A 346 -5.71 16.17 7.76
CA VAL A 346 -6.11 14.98 8.50
C VAL A 346 -4.98 14.54 9.43
N LYS A 347 -5.29 14.41 10.71
CA LYS A 347 -4.49 13.71 11.70
C LYS A 347 -5.17 12.39 11.99
N TYR A 348 -4.45 11.29 11.78
CA TYR A 348 -5.06 9.96 11.85
C TYR A 348 -4.23 9.00 12.69
N ALA A 349 -4.83 8.47 13.76
CA ALA A 349 -4.29 7.37 14.55
C ALA A 349 -4.68 6.04 13.88
N GLY A 350 -3.90 5.64 12.88
CA GLY A 350 -4.14 4.50 12.00
C GLY A 350 -3.71 3.16 12.59
N ILE A 351 -3.77 2.15 11.74
CA ILE A 351 -3.20 0.81 12.00
C ILE A 351 -1.68 0.94 12.12
N THR A 352 -1.07 1.70 11.20
CA THR A 352 0.38 1.88 11.09
C THR A 352 0.94 2.96 12.04
N GLY A 353 0.12 3.45 12.97
CA GLY A 353 0.46 4.48 13.96
C GLY A 353 -0.06 5.86 13.58
N GLU A 354 0.52 6.88 14.20
CA GLU A 354 0.10 8.28 13.95
C GLU A 354 0.55 8.74 12.55
N ILE A 355 -0.40 9.34 11.82
CA ILE A 355 -0.16 9.85 10.48
C ILE A 355 -0.55 11.33 10.43
N GLU A 356 0.44 12.16 10.14
CA GLU A 356 0.31 13.57 9.77
C GLU A 356 1.23 13.81 8.58
N PHE A 357 0.81 14.68 7.68
CA PHE A 357 1.63 15.07 6.52
C PHE A 357 2.44 16.31 6.76
N ASP A 358 3.61 16.39 6.14
CA ASP A 358 4.40 17.60 6.03
C ASP A 358 3.92 18.48 4.86
N GLY A 359 4.62 19.59 4.59
CA GLY A 359 4.23 20.51 3.52
C GLY A 359 4.38 19.96 2.10
N LYS A 360 5.03 18.79 1.93
CA LYS A 360 5.21 18.13 0.62
C LYS A 360 4.22 17.00 0.39
N GLY A 361 3.51 16.59 1.44
CA GLY A 361 2.66 15.41 1.42
C GLY A 361 3.35 14.13 1.90
N ASP A 362 4.56 14.20 2.45
CA ASP A 362 5.20 13.09 3.14
C ASP A 362 4.64 12.92 4.55
N ARG A 363 4.60 11.67 5.04
CA ARG A 363 4.34 11.41 6.45
C ARG A 363 5.45 12.03 7.31
N LYS A 364 5.11 12.85 8.32
CA LYS A 364 6.07 13.58 9.17
C LYS A 364 7.09 12.70 9.87
N LYS A 365 6.70 11.47 10.23
CA LYS A 365 7.58 10.43 10.76
C LYS A 365 7.13 9.08 10.22
N ALA A 366 8.00 8.39 9.52
CA ALA A 366 7.76 7.05 9.02
C ALA A 366 8.61 6.02 9.78
N GLY A 367 8.07 4.81 9.95
CA GLY A 367 8.80 3.68 10.49
C GLY A 367 9.69 3.05 9.41
N TYR A 368 10.93 2.74 9.79
CA TYR A 368 11.86 1.93 8.99
C TYR A 368 12.26 0.71 9.80
N PHE A 369 12.18 -0.43 9.18
CA PHE A 369 12.40 -1.71 9.84
C PHE A 369 13.51 -2.46 9.13
N ILE A 370 14.30 -3.23 9.88
CA ILE A 370 15.30 -4.12 9.34
C ILE A 370 14.94 -5.51 9.82
N LEU A 371 14.76 -6.42 8.88
CA LEU A 371 14.34 -7.78 9.15
C LEU A 371 15.33 -8.80 8.57
N GLN A 372 15.30 -9.99 9.16
CA GLN A 372 16.02 -11.16 8.66
C GLN A 372 15.03 -12.27 8.33
N VAL A 373 15.16 -12.84 7.15
CA VAL A 373 14.40 -14.01 6.73
C VAL A 373 14.86 -15.22 7.55
N VAL A 374 13.94 -15.89 8.24
CA VAL A 374 14.26 -16.99 9.17
C VAL A 374 13.72 -18.35 8.73
N SER A 375 12.83 -18.38 7.74
CA SER A 375 12.20 -19.62 7.26
C SER A 375 12.04 -19.60 5.74
N GLU A 376 12.11 -20.77 5.11
CA GLU A 376 11.75 -20.97 3.70
C GLU A 376 10.24 -21.17 3.48
N ASP A 377 9.48 -21.35 4.58
CA ASP A 377 8.03 -21.53 4.54
C ASP A 377 7.33 -20.19 4.37
N PRO A 378 6.63 -19.93 3.23
CA PRO A 378 5.92 -18.67 3.00
C PRO A 378 4.85 -18.37 4.07
N ALA A 379 4.27 -19.40 4.70
CA ALA A 379 3.27 -19.23 5.76
C ALA A 379 3.87 -18.66 7.06
N LYS A 380 5.20 -18.65 7.18
CA LYS A 380 5.95 -18.09 8.31
C LYS A 380 6.60 -16.75 7.97
N TRP A 381 6.13 -16.07 6.93
CA TRP A 381 6.70 -14.78 6.55
C TRP A 381 6.62 -13.74 7.67
N ASP A 382 5.52 -13.71 8.40
CA ASP A 382 5.33 -12.81 9.54
C ASP A 382 6.21 -13.14 10.76
N ASP A 383 6.86 -14.31 10.78
CA ASP A 383 7.83 -14.72 11.82
C ASP A 383 9.24 -14.17 11.54
N ASN A 384 9.46 -13.46 10.44
CA ASN A 384 10.75 -12.86 10.12
C ASN A 384 11.24 -11.99 11.28
N LYS A 385 12.54 -12.15 11.59
CA LYS A 385 13.12 -11.55 12.78
C LYS A 385 13.31 -10.05 12.59
N LEU A 386 12.60 -9.25 13.38
CA LEU A 386 12.88 -7.82 13.51
C LEU A 386 14.22 -7.62 14.24
N LEU A 387 15.15 -6.95 13.57
CA LEU A 387 16.47 -6.60 14.11
C LEU A 387 16.53 -5.16 14.61
N GLU A 388 15.96 -4.23 13.85
CA GLU A 388 15.90 -2.81 14.19
C GLU A 388 14.59 -2.18 13.73
N ARG A 389 14.13 -1.19 14.50
CA ARG A 389 13.06 -0.27 14.12
C ARG A 389 13.50 1.16 14.39
N LYS A 390 13.32 2.03 13.43
CA LYS A 390 13.61 3.47 13.55
C LYS A 390 12.40 4.27 13.08
N GLU A 391 12.13 5.40 13.73
CA GLU A 391 11.14 6.37 13.28
C GLU A 391 11.88 7.63 12.85
N ILE A 392 11.81 7.95 11.57
CA ILE A 392 12.62 9.01 10.97
C ILE A 392 11.72 9.95 10.16
N ALA A 393 11.96 11.25 10.31
CA ALA A 393 11.33 12.27 9.48
C ALA A 393 11.93 12.30 8.06
N PRO A 394 11.14 12.61 7.02
CA PRO A 394 11.68 12.79 5.68
C PRO A 394 12.65 13.97 5.63
N PRO A 395 13.67 13.94 4.77
CA PRO A 395 14.52 15.09 4.54
C PRO A 395 13.71 16.32 4.07
N PRO A 396 14.09 17.53 4.46
CA PRO A 396 13.45 18.74 3.95
C PRO A 396 13.66 18.86 2.43
N LEU A 397 12.79 19.64 1.75
CA LEU A 397 13.04 19.99 0.35
C LEU A 397 14.40 20.66 0.24
N LYS A 398 15.23 20.17 -0.68
CA LYS A 398 16.44 20.90 -1.05
C LYS A 398 16.00 22.22 -1.69
N LYS A 399 16.45 23.32 -1.09
CA LYS A 399 16.24 24.68 -1.65
C LYS A 399 16.98 24.83 -2.96
#